data_610b0716ce65a9866fd20519ee53a5bd
#
_entry.id   610b0716ce65a9866fd20519ee53a5bd
#
_cell.length_a   1.000
_cell.length_b   1.000
_cell.length_c   1.000
_cell.angle_alpha   90.00
_cell.angle_beta   90.00
_cell.angle_gamma   90.00
#
_symmetry.space_group_name_H-M   'P 1'
#
loop_
_entity.id
_entity.type
_entity.pdbx_description
1 polymer ?
#
loop_
_entity_poly.entity_id
_entity_poly.type
_entity_poly.pdbx_seq_one_letter_code
_entity_poly.pdbx_strand_id
1 'polypeptide(L)'
;MIDPQAGAALAADSPALAPELDPLQAHFQEGIAPDEIEQVFHLKRAQPMLSAFTALFHGTQDGVLVRLLVLRELAGDTASSAFSRADINQKLAYLIPESLETVLNRLRGHGLLAWDAPAGVYRITPLARNVLSALETLLTLGKPEDDDAEMGFLLSQVAGAQAVGGVTVDQLKHLLGRLVELTEEFRDAIASGSEFRLRTSQAKWHMACDWVEKGSVILRAITT
;
A
#
# COMPACT_ATOMS: atom_id res chain seq x y z
N MET A 1 5.45 77.58 -19.39
CA MET A 1 4.82 77.48 -18.09
C MET A 1 4.12 76.11 -18.10
N ILE A 2 4.84 75.05 -17.75
CA ILE A 2 4.42 73.62 -17.85
C ILE A 2 4.29 73.11 -16.42
N ASP A 3 3.11 72.70 -16.10
CA ASP A 3 2.73 72.27 -14.76
C ASP A 3 3.18 70.78 -14.56
N PRO A 4 3.97 70.50 -13.52
CA PRO A 4 4.38 69.08 -13.25
C PRO A 4 3.64 68.57 -12.03
N GLN A 5 2.41 68.06 -12.21
CA GLN A 5 1.75 67.28 -11.19
C GLN A 5 0.69 66.37 -11.80
N ALA A 6 1.08 65.19 -12.22
CA ALA A 6 0.16 64.05 -12.33
C ALA A 6 0.95 62.73 -12.47
N GLY A 7 1.39 62.20 -11.36
CA GLY A 7 2.16 60.95 -11.37
C GLY A 7 2.23 60.30 -9.99
N ALA A 8 1.10 60.22 -9.32
CA ALA A 8 1.05 59.42 -8.09
C ALA A 8 -0.28 58.66 -8.06
N ALA A 9 -0.16 57.39 -7.76
CA ALA A 9 -1.22 56.43 -7.48
C ALA A 9 -1.58 55.49 -8.61
N LEU A 10 -1.01 54.32 -8.49
CA LEU A 10 -1.73 53.06 -8.58
C LEU A 10 -0.75 51.96 -8.15
N ALA A 11 -0.44 51.93 -6.85
CA ALA A 11 -0.02 50.71 -6.21
C ALA A 11 -1.26 49.82 -6.19
N ALA A 12 -1.36 48.92 -7.18
CA ALA A 12 -2.40 47.91 -7.24
C ALA A 12 -2.19 46.98 -6.03
N ASP A 13 -3.13 47.08 -5.12
CA ASP A 13 -3.38 46.15 -4.04
C ASP A 13 -3.63 44.79 -4.69
N SER A 14 -2.60 43.96 -4.80
CA SER A 14 -2.75 42.56 -5.16
C SER A 14 -3.46 41.91 -3.98
N PRO A 15 -4.64 41.31 -4.18
CA PRO A 15 -5.28 40.57 -3.11
C PRO A 15 -4.31 39.48 -2.71
N ALA A 16 -3.83 39.53 -1.47
CA ALA A 16 -3.09 38.46 -0.87
C ALA A 16 -3.98 37.18 -1.04
N LEU A 17 -3.50 36.22 -1.83
CA LEU A 17 -4.15 34.91 -1.91
C LEU A 17 -4.33 34.45 -0.47
N ALA A 18 -5.57 34.32 -0.04
CA ALA A 18 -5.89 33.68 1.21
C ALA A 18 -5.16 32.33 1.23
N PRO A 19 -4.47 31.97 2.31
CA PRO A 19 -3.79 30.68 2.39
C PRO A 19 -4.83 29.60 2.06
N GLU A 20 -4.58 28.84 1.01
CA GLU A 20 -5.41 27.72 0.60
C GLU A 20 -5.37 26.73 1.78
N LEU A 21 -6.44 26.72 2.57
CA LEU A 21 -6.55 25.84 3.74
C LEU A 21 -6.34 24.41 3.26
N ASP A 22 -5.38 23.70 3.84
CA ASP A 22 -5.15 22.29 3.58
C ASP A 22 -6.49 21.54 3.69
N PRO A 23 -6.98 20.89 2.62
CA PRO A 23 -8.25 20.17 2.67
C PRO A 23 -8.35 19.18 3.83
N LEU A 24 -7.18 18.68 4.29
CA LEU A 24 -7.10 17.79 5.43
C LEU A 24 -7.50 18.48 6.74
N GLN A 25 -7.25 19.78 6.89
CA GLN A 25 -7.60 20.55 8.09
C GLN A 25 -9.10 20.50 8.42
N ALA A 26 -9.95 20.41 7.39
CA ALA A 26 -11.41 20.31 7.58
C ALA A 26 -11.87 19.04 8.32
N HIS A 27 -10.99 18.05 8.47
CA HIS A 27 -11.27 16.80 9.19
C HIS A 27 -10.76 16.81 10.64
N PHE A 28 -10.11 17.90 11.10
CA PHE A 28 -9.53 18.01 12.42
C PHE A 28 -10.24 19.10 13.22
N GLN A 29 -10.23 18.95 14.55
CA GLN A 29 -10.76 19.97 15.44
C GLN A 29 -9.99 21.27 15.30
N GLU A 30 -10.67 22.39 15.58
CA GLU A 30 -10.06 23.72 15.58
C GLU A 30 -8.87 23.78 16.54
N GLY A 31 -7.75 24.33 16.07
CA GLY A 31 -6.51 24.43 16.84
C GLY A 31 -5.59 23.19 16.77
N ILE A 32 -6.00 22.11 16.12
CA ILE A 32 -5.10 20.97 15.86
C ILE A 32 -4.49 21.12 14.49
N ALA A 33 -3.15 21.16 14.41
CA ALA A 33 -2.43 21.15 13.16
C ALA A 33 -2.16 19.69 12.72
N PRO A 34 -2.74 19.20 11.59
CA PRO A 34 -2.55 17.81 11.15
C PRO A 34 -1.09 17.43 10.95
N ASP A 35 -0.24 18.37 10.52
CA ASP A 35 1.17 18.13 10.26
C ASP A 35 2.02 17.91 11.52
N GLU A 36 1.51 18.27 12.70
CA GLU A 36 2.16 18.01 13.99
C GLU A 36 1.87 16.60 14.49
N ILE A 37 0.94 15.88 13.87
CA ILE A 37 0.62 14.50 14.22
C ILE A 37 1.54 13.56 13.45
N GLU A 38 2.40 12.83 14.15
CA GLU A 38 3.40 11.93 13.58
C GLU A 38 2.80 10.95 12.56
N GLN A 39 1.65 10.36 12.89
CA GLN A 39 0.95 9.40 12.02
C GLN A 39 0.48 10.05 10.71
N VAL A 40 0.00 11.30 10.78
CA VAL A 40 -0.42 12.06 9.59
C VAL A 40 0.79 12.37 8.71
N PHE A 41 1.90 12.76 9.32
CA PHE A 41 3.15 12.99 8.59
C PHE A 41 3.61 11.75 7.81
N HIS A 42 3.60 10.57 8.45
CA HIS A 42 3.94 9.31 7.79
C HIS A 42 2.98 8.95 6.66
N LEU A 43 1.67 9.15 6.84
CA LEU A 43 0.66 8.92 5.80
C LEU A 43 0.81 9.91 4.62
N LYS A 44 1.12 11.18 4.87
CA LYS A 44 1.41 12.15 3.80
C LYS A 44 2.63 11.73 2.97
N ARG A 45 3.68 11.19 3.58
CA ARG A 45 4.83 10.62 2.84
C ARG A 45 4.46 9.40 2.00
N ALA A 46 3.48 8.62 2.43
CA ALA A 46 2.96 7.48 1.68
C ALA A 46 1.92 7.87 0.62
N GLN A 47 1.60 9.15 0.44
CA GLN A 47 0.56 9.63 -0.48
C GLN A 47 0.69 9.09 -1.91
N PRO A 48 1.89 8.98 -2.54
CA PRO A 48 2.00 8.38 -3.87
C PRO A 48 1.50 6.93 -3.91
N MET A 49 1.78 6.14 -2.87
CA MET A 49 1.30 4.77 -2.75
C MET A 49 -0.21 4.73 -2.53
N LEU A 50 -0.75 5.58 -1.67
CA LEU A 50 -2.20 5.70 -1.43
C LEU A 50 -2.94 6.11 -2.71
N SER A 51 -2.38 7.04 -3.48
CA SER A 51 -2.92 7.44 -4.80
C SER A 51 -2.92 6.28 -5.79
N ALA A 52 -1.86 5.47 -5.80
CA ALA A 52 -1.78 4.28 -6.65
C ALA A 52 -2.82 3.22 -6.25
N PHE A 53 -3.03 2.98 -4.97
CA PHE A 53 -4.11 2.11 -4.48
C PHE A 53 -5.48 2.65 -4.89
N THR A 54 -5.73 3.94 -4.72
CA THR A 54 -6.97 4.58 -5.19
C THR A 54 -7.18 4.38 -6.68
N ALA A 55 -6.12 4.51 -7.50
CA ALA A 55 -6.20 4.26 -8.94
C ALA A 55 -6.65 2.84 -9.26
N LEU A 56 -6.13 1.86 -8.53
CA LEU A 56 -6.42 0.45 -8.74
C LEU A 56 -7.80 0.05 -8.24
N PHE A 57 -8.18 0.49 -7.03
CA PHE A 57 -9.37 -0.01 -6.33
C PHE A 57 -10.62 0.87 -6.46
N HIS A 58 -10.53 2.06 -7.03
CA HIS A 58 -11.71 2.90 -7.21
C HIS A 58 -12.61 2.40 -8.34
N GLY A 59 -13.92 2.35 -8.11
CA GLY A 59 -14.95 2.01 -9.11
C GLY A 59 -15.53 0.61 -8.92
N THR A 60 -16.01 0.01 -10.01
CA THR A 60 -16.62 -1.32 -9.99
C THR A 60 -15.60 -2.43 -9.79
N GLN A 61 -16.03 -3.55 -9.21
CA GLN A 61 -15.19 -4.72 -8.96
C GLN A 61 -14.55 -5.24 -10.26
N ASP A 62 -15.31 -5.32 -11.34
CA ASP A 62 -14.79 -5.76 -12.65
C ASP A 62 -13.71 -4.82 -13.18
N GLY A 63 -13.91 -3.50 -13.00
CA GLY A 63 -12.92 -2.50 -13.37
C GLY A 63 -11.62 -2.62 -12.53
N VAL A 64 -11.73 -3.01 -11.26
CA VAL A 64 -10.57 -3.33 -10.40
C VAL A 64 -9.83 -4.54 -10.96
N LEU A 65 -10.54 -5.64 -11.26
CA LEU A 65 -9.94 -6.85 -11.81
C LEU A 65 -9.19 -6.57 -13.12
N VAL A 66 -9.79 -5.82 -14.04
CA VAL A 66 -9.13 -5.48 -15.32
C VAL A 66 -7.87 -4.65 -15.10
N ARG A 67 -7.88 -3.67 -14.20
CA ARG A 67 -6.69 -2.86 -13.90
C ARG A 67 -5.56 -3.67 -13.28
N LEU A 68 -5.90 -4.55 -12.33
CA LEU A 68 -4.92 -5.45 -11.71
C LEU A 68 -4.36 -6.44 -12.72
N LEU A 69 -5.19 -6.99 -13.60
CA LEU A 69 -4.79 -7.89 -14.68
C LEU A 69 -3.78 -7.19 -15.59
N VAL A 70 -4.11 -6.01 -16.11
CA VAL A 70 -3.23 -5.26 -17.00
C VAL A 70 -1.90 -4.94 -16.31
N LEU A 71 -1.93 -4.46 -15.08
CA LEU A 71 -0.72 -4.11 -14.35
C LEU A 71 0.15 -5.34 -14.08
N ARG A 72 -0.46 -6.47 -13.69
CA ARG A 72 0.24 -7.73 -13.41
C ARG A 72 0.86 -8.32 -14.66
N GLU A 73 0.14 -8.33 -15.79
CA GLU A 73 0.64 -8.82 -17.07
C GLU A 73 1.86 -8.03 -17.58
N LEU A 74 1.83 -6.71 -17.40
CA LEU A 74 2.95 -5.86 -17.78
C LEU A 74 4.14 -5.99 -16.82
N ALA A 75 3.88 -6.13 -15.52
CA ALA A 75 4.95 -6.23 -14.52
C ALA A 75 5.57 -7.63 -14.42
N GLY A 76 4.83 -8.67 -14.76
CA GLY A 76 5.29 -10.06 -14.72
C GLY A 76 6.28 -10.42 -15.85
N ASP A 77 6.44 -9.56 -16.82
CA ASP A 77 7.41 -9.77 -17.90
C ASP A 77 8.83 -9.41 -17.45
N THR A 78 9.57 -10.44 -17.04
CA THR A 78 10.97 -10.28 -16.61
C THR A 78 11.92 -10.03 -17.77
N ALA A 79 11.52 -10.33 -19.00
CA ALA A 79 12.33 -10.15 -20.19
C ALA A 79 12.32 -8.70 -20.70
N SER A 80 11.26 -7.95 -20.41
CA SER A 80 11.11 -6.59 -20.91
C SER A 80 10.60 -5.64 -19.82
N SER A 81 11.33 -4.57 -19.57
CA SER A 81 10.89 -3.48 -18.66
C SER A 81 10.24 -2.32 -19.42
N ALA A 82 10.16 -2.41 -20.74
CA ALA A 82 9.64 -1.37 -21.62
C ALA A 82 8.78 -2.02 -22.73
N PHE A 83 7.61 -1.48 -22.97
CA PHE A 83 6.63 -2.03 -23.92
C PHE A 83 6.21 -0.96 -24.91
N SER A 84 6.33 -1.26 -26.20
CA SER A 84 5.68 -0.44 -27.22
C SER A 84 4.15 -0.59 -27.12
N ARG A 85 3.42 0.31 -27.76
CA ARG A 85 1.96 0.17 -27.85
C ARG A 85 1.55 -1.13 -28.55
N ALA A 86 2.32 -1.55 -29.56
CA ALA A 86 2.05 -2.78 -30.29
C ALA A 86 2.22 -4.01 -29.39
N ASP A 87 3.28 -4.05 -28.57
CA ASP A 87 3.53 -5.14 -27.62
C ASP A 87 2.40 -5.28 -26.60
N ILE A 88 1.93 -4.14 -26.05
CA ILE A 88 0.80 -4.12 -25.10
C ILE A 88 -0.46 -4.63 -25.77
N ASN A 89 -0.79 -4.16 -26.99
CA ASN A 89 -1.98 -4.61 -27.72
C ASN A 89 -1.92 -6.09 -28.06
N GLN A 90 -0.74 -6.61 -28.41
CA GLN A 90 -0.55 -8.02 -28.68
C GLN A 90 -0.68 -8.88 -27.41
N LYS A 91 -0.05 -8.45 -26.33
CA LYS A 91 -0.06 -9.17 -25.03
C LYS A 91 -1.45 -9.21 -24.41
N LEU A 92 -2.22 -8.14 -24.56
CA LEU A 92 -3.55 -7.94 -24.00
C LEU A 92 -4.66 -7.96 -25.09
N ALA A 93 -4.43 -8.70 -26.17
CA ALA A 93 -5.34 -8.76 -27.32
C ALA A 93 -6.76 -9.28 -26.98
N TYR A 94 -6.92 -9.92 -25.84
CA TYR A 94 -8.21 -10.37 -25.32
C TYR A 94 -9.03 -9.26 -24.64
N LEU A 95 -8.47 -8.07 -24.45
CA LEU A 95 -9.19 -6.91 -23.91
C LEU A 95 -9.73 -6.03 -25.05
N ILE A 96 -10.87 -5.40 -24.80
CA ILE A 96 -11.43 -4.39 -25.70
C ILE A 96 -10.47 -3.20 -25.76
N PRO A 97 -10.07 -2.73 -26.97
CA PRO A 97 -9.05 -1.68 -27.10
C PRO A 97 -9.36 -0.39 -26.34
N GLU A 98 -10.63 0.05 -26.32
CA GLU A 98 -11.08 1.25 -25.63
C GLU A 98 -10.96 1.10 -24.10
N SER A 99 -11.26 -0.11 -23.59
CA SER A 99 -11.10 -0.43 -22.18
C SER A 99 -9.63 -0.43 -21.79
N LEU A 100 -8.78 -1.04 -22.61
CA LEU A 100 -7.32 -1.07 -22.40
C LEU A 100 -6.74 0.35 -22.39
N GLU A 101 -7.15 1.22 -23.31
CA GLU A 101 -6.72 2.62 -23.37
C GLU A 101 -7.08 3.36 -22.08
N THR A 102 -8.32 3.21 -21.63
CA THR A 102 -8.82 3.82 -20.39
C THR A 102 -7.97 3.38 -19.18
N VAL A 103 -7.66 2.08 -19.10
CA VAL A 103 -6.83 1.54 -18.02
C VAL A 103 -5.39 2.08 -18.09
N LEU A 104 -4.76 2.08 -19.26
CA LEU A 104 -3.38 2.57 -19.41
C LEU A 104 -3.28 4.06 -19.07
N ASN A 105 -4.25 4.88 -19.49
CA ASN A 105 -4.30 6.29 -19.16
C ASN A 105 -4.44 6.51 -17.64
N ARG A 106 -5.26 5.71 -16.98
CA ARG A 106 -5.44 5.77 -15.53
C ARG A 106 -4.16 5.36 -14.79
N LEU A 107 -3.55 4.23 -15.16
CA LEU A 107 -2.29 3.77 -14.56
C LEU A 107 -1.17 4.80 -14.73
N ARG A 108 -1.11 5.45 -15.90
CA ARG A 108 -0.15 6.53 -16.17
C ARG A 108 -0.43 7.77 -15.32
N GLY A 109 -1.69 8.19 -15.24
CA GLY A 109 -2.10 9.38 -14.45
C GLY A 109 -1.76 9.28 -12.96
N HIS A 110 -1.65 8.05 -12.43
CA HIS A 110 -1.30 7.80 -11.04
C HIS A 110 0.13 7.26 -10.85
N GLY A 111 0.99 7.41 -11.86
CA GLY A 111 2.41 7.10 -11.75
C GLY A 111 2.76 5.60 -11.67
N LEU A 112 1.83 4.71 -12.01
CA LEU A 112 2.08 3.26 -12.09
C LEU A 112 2.76 2.88 -13.40
N LEU A 113 2.45 3.61 -14.48
CA LEU A 113 3.13 3.53 -15.77
C LEU A 113 3.77 4.88 -16.10
N ALA A 114 4.98 4.87 -16.62
CA ALA A 114 5.64 6.02 -17.21
C ALA A 114 5.63 5.90 -18.74
N TRP A 115 5.38 7.00 -19.43
CA TRP A 115 5.53 7.10 -20.87
C TRP A 115 6.87 7.74 -21.22
N ASP A 116 7.72 7.02 -21.92
CA ASP A 116 8.99 7.50 -22.47
C ASP A 116 8.74 7.98 -23.90
N ALA A 117 8.52 9.27 -24.06
CA ALA A 117 8.16 9.86 -25.35
C ALA A 117 9.25 9.72 -26.42
N PRO A 118 10.56 9.91 -26.12
CA PRO A 118 11.63 9.70 -27.09
C PRO A 118 11.72 8.25 -27.61
N ALA A 119 11.50 7.29 -26.73
CA ALA A 119 11.56 5.87 -27.07
C ALA A 119 10.22 5.31 -27.57
N GLY A 120 9.10 6.02 -27.36
CA GLY A 120 7.76 5.57 -27.74
C GLY A 120 7.28 4.34 -26.96
N VAL A 121 7.69 4.19 -25.68
CA VAL A 121 7.41 3.01 -24.88
C VAL A 121 6.82 3.35 -23.52
N TYR A 122 6.04 2.42 -22.97
CA TYR A 122 5.60 2.42 -21.58
C TYR A 122 6.59 1.68 -20.71
N ARG A 123 6.82 2.17 -19.51
CA ARG A 123 7.67 1.52 -18.50
C ARG A 123 6.90 1.34 -17.19
N ILE A 124 7.09 0.18 -16.56
CA ILE A 124 6.60 -0.07 -15.20
C ILE A 124 7.47 0.71 -14.22
N THR A 125 6.82 1.52 -13.38
CA THR A 125 7.54 2.33 -12.38
C THR A 125 7.92 1.49 -11.15
N PRO A 126 8.92 1.93 -10.34
CA PRO A 126 9.21 1.31 -9.05
C PRO A 126 7.99 1.30 -8.11
N LEU A 127 7.18 2.36 -8.14
CA LEU A 127 5.93 2.44 -7.37
C LEU A 127 4.98 1.29 -7.74
N ALA A 128 4.81 1.00 -9.04
CA ALA A 128 3.95 -0.09 -9.50
C ALA A 128 4.43 -1.46 -9.00
N ARG A 129 5.74 -1.70 -9.01
CA ARG A 129 6.32 -2.95 -8.49
C ARG A 129 6.08 -3.09 -6.99
N ASN A 130 6.29 -2.03 -6.23
CA ASN A 130 6.05 -2.03 -4.77
C ASN A 130 4.57 -2.28 -4.45
N VAL A 131 3.65 -1.63 -5.18
CA VAL A 131 2.20 -1.83 -5.02
C VAL A 131 1.80 -3.26 -5.35
N LEU A 132 2.30 -3.83 -6.45
CA LEU A 132 2.02 -5.22 -6.82
C LEU A 132 2.57 -6.20 -5.78
N SER A 133 3.79 -6.01 -5.31
CA SER A 133 4.38 -6.86 -4.27
C SER A 133 3.55 -6.82 -2.98
N ALA A 134 3.09 -5.64 -2.56
CA ALA A 134 2.21 -5.49 -1.41
C ALA A 134 0.86 -6.21 -1.62
N LEU A 135 0.28 -6.09 -2.83
CA LEU A 135 -0.97 -6.75 -3.19
C LEU A 135 -0.82 -8.27 -3.24
N GLU A 136 0.25 -8.79 -3.82
CA GLU A 136 0.52 -10.23 -3.85
C GLU A 136 0.65 -10.80 -2.45
N THR A 137 1.30 -10.06 -1.56
CA THR A 137 1.39 -10.40 -0.14
C THR A 137 -0.01 -10.45 0.50
N LEU A 138 -0.84 -9.42 0.31
CA LEU A 138 -2.20 -9.37 0.84
C LEU A 138 -3.09 -10.50 0.27
N LEU A 139 -2.95 -10.81 -1.00
CA LEU A 139 -3.72 -11.89 -1.66
C LEU A 139 -3.29 -13.28 -1.18
N THR A 140 -2.03 -13.46 -0.80
CA THR A 140 -1.56 -14.71 -0.18
C THR A 140 -2.05 -14.86 1.25
N LEU A 141 -2.11 -13.76 2.02
CA LEU A 141 -2.64 -13.73 3.38
C LEU A 141 -4.15 -13.98 3.45
N GLY A 142 -4.90 -13.60 2.42
CA GLY A 142 -6.36 -13.74 2.37
C GLY A 142 -6.88 -15.15 2.01
N LYS A 143 -6.03 -16.18 1.97
CA LYS A 143 -6.47 -17.56 1.78
C LYS A 143 -6.93 -18.12 3.13
N PRO A 144 -8.21 -18.45 3.29
CA PRO A 144 -8.77 -18.83 4.60
C PRO A 144 -8.22 -20.14 5.20
N GLU A 145 -7.33 -20.83 4.52
CA GLU A 145 -6.74 -22.09 4.96
C GLU A 145 -5.29 -21.96 5.48
N ASP A 146 -4.72 -20.74 5.52
CA ASP A 146 -3.29 -20.55 5.77
C ASP A 146 -3.03 -19.57 6.93
N ASP A 147 -3.57 -19.88 8.14
CA ASP A 147 -3.16 -19.22 9.39
C ASP A 147 -1.61 -19.27 9.58
N ASP A 148 -0.97 -20.27 8.98
CA ASP A 148 0.48 -20.46 8.92
C ASP A 148 1.17 -19.39 8.06
N ALA A 149 0.59 -19.02 6.93
CA ALA A 149 1.18 -18.04 6.02
C ALA A 149 1.20 -16.64 6.63
N GLU A 150 0.14 -16.25 7.35
CA GLU A 150 0.05 -14.96 8.01
C GLU A 150 1.11 -14.80 9.10
N MET A 151 1.24 -15.78 9.98
CA MET A 151 2.22 -15.74 11.05
C MET A 151 3.65 -15.87 10.51
N GLY A 152 3.87 -16.74 9.52
CA GLY A 152 5.15 -16.85 8.82
C GLY A 152 5.57 -15.53 8.18
N PHE A 153 4.62 -14.79 7.61
CA PHE A 153 4.84 -13.47 7.05
C PHE A 153 5.20 -12.44 8.13
N LEU A 154 4.44 -12.37 9.23
CA LEU A 154 4.74 -11.46 10.34
C LEU A 154 6.14 -11.73 10.93
N LEU A 155 6.51 -12.99 11.13
CA LEU A 155 7.84 -13.37 11.59
C LEU A 155 8.94 -13.01 10.58
N SER A 156 8.68 -13.18 9.28
CA SER A 156 9.62 -12.79 8.23
C SER A 156 9.81 -11.28 8.14
N GLN A 157 8.76 -10.51 8.37
CA GLN A 157 8.84 -9.04 8.44
C GLN A 157 9.68 -8.59 9.63
N VAL A 158 9.46 -9.18 10.80
CA VAL A 158 10.26 -8.86 12.02
C VAL A 158 11.73 -9.24 11.81
N ALA A 159 12.00 -10.41 11.21
CA ALA A 159 13.37 -10.84 10.90
C ALA A 159 14.04 -9.94 9.86
N GLY A 160 13.30 -9.56 8.82
CA GLY A 160 13.78 -8.63 7.78
C GLY A 160 14.07 -7.24 8.32
N ALA A 161 13.20 -6.71 9.18
CA ALA A 161 13.40 -5.42 9.85
C ALA A 161 14.61 -5.43 10.77
N GLN A 162 14.85 -6.52 11.49
CA GLN A 162 16.06 -6.71 12.29
C GLN A 162 17.34 -6.63 11.44
N ALA A 163 17.34 -7.27 10.27
CA ALA A 163 18.50 -7.27 9.37
C ALA A 163 18.82 -5.88 8.78
N VAL A 164 17.84 -4.98 8.71
CA VAL A 164 17.98 -3.66 8.08
C VAL A 164 18.13 -2.51 9.08
N GLY A 165 18.10 -2.78 10.38
CA GLY A 165 18.43 -1.78 11.41
C GLY A 165 17.35 -1.48 12.45
N GLY A 166 16.31 -2.28 12.57
CA GLY A 166 15.42 -2.20 13.71
C GLY A 166 13.99 -2.66 13.46
N VAL A 167 13.46 -3.39 14.42
CA VAL A 167 12.06 -3.81 14.48
C VAL A 167 11.23 -2.65 15.04
N THR A 168 10.15 -2.29 14.37
CA THR A 168 9.27 -1.24 14.87
C THR A 168 8.31 -1.77 15.93
N VAL A 169 7.90 -0.89 16.85
CA VAL A 169 6.93 -1.22 17.90
C VAL A 169 5.61 -1.73 17.30
N ASP A 170 5.21 -1.19 16.15
CA ASP A 170 3.96 -1.58 15.50
C ASP A 170 4.03 -3.01 14.94
N GLN A 171 5.16 -3.43 14.39
CA GLN A 171 5.35 -4.83 13.96
C GLN A 171 5.24 -5.81 15.14
N LEU A 172 5.80 -5.45 16.29
CA LEU A 172 5.67 -6.25 17.50
C LEU A 172 4.24 -6.28 18.05
N LYS A 173 3.50 -5.16 17.97
CA LYS A 173 2.09 -5.11 18.34
C LYS A 173 1.22 -6.02 17.47
N HIS A 174 1.44 -6.04 16.15
CA HIS A 174 0.73 -6.95 15.25
C HIS A 174 0.98 -8.41 15.59
N LEU A 175 2.24 -8.78 15.81
CA LEU A 175 2.60 -10.14 16.22
C LEU A 175 1.93 -10.52 17.56
N LEU A 176 1.99 -9.62 18.55
CA LEU A 176 1.36 -9.82 19.85
C LEU A 176 -0.18 -9.95 19.71
N GLY A 177 -0.81 -9.10 18.92
CA GLY A 177 -2.24 -9.15 18.66
C GLY A 177 -2.67 -10.52 18.14
N ARG A 178 -1.94 -11.07 17.17
CA ARG A 178 -2.24 -12.39 16.61
C ARG A 178 -2.04 -13.53 17.64
N LEU A 179 -1.01 -13.45 18.47
CA LEU A 179 -0.81 -14.43 19.55
C LEU A 179 -1.92 -14.37 20.61
N VAL A 180 -2.46 -13.19 20.90
CA VAL A 180 -3.59 -13.01 21.80
C VAL A 180 -4.85 -13.63 21.19
N GLU A 181 -5.16 -13.36 19.92
CA GLU A 181 -6.31 -13.96 19.21
C GLU A 181 -6.23 -15.50 19.22
N LEU A 182 -5.09 -16.08 18.90
CA LEU A 182 -4.88 -17.53 18.98
C LEU A 182 -5.12 -18.08 20.39
N THR A 183 -4.66 -17.36 21.40
CA THR A 183 -4.89 -17.76 22.80
C THR A 183 -6.38 -17.78 23.15
N GLU A 184 -7.16 -16.84 22.65
CA GLU A 184 -8.61 -16.78 22.83
C GLU A 184 -9.31 -17.89 22.06
N GLU A 185 -8.93 -18.14 20.80
CA GLU A 185 -9.45 -19.27 20.01
C GLU A 185 -9.25 -20.61 20.74
N PHE A 186 -8.09 -20.84 21.37
CA PHE A 186 -7.82 -22.04 22.15
C PHE A 186 -8.66 -22.13 23.40
N ARG A 187 -8.83 -21.03 24.12
CA ARG A 187 -9.70 -20.98 25.31
C ARG A 187 -11.14 -21.34 24.96
N ASP A 188 -11.63 -20.78 23.84
CA ASP A 188 -13.00 -21.04 23.36
C ASP A 188 -13.15 -22.50 22.89
N ALA A 189 -12.14 -23.06 22.22
CA ALA A 189 -12.15 -24.46 21.83
C ALA A 189 -12.21 -25.39 23.06
N ILE A 190 -11.44 -25.11 24.09
CA ILE A 190 -11.44 -25.84 25.38
C ILE A 190 -12.78 -25.69 26.08
N ALA A 191 -13.28 -24.46 26.19
CA ALA A 191 -14.55 -24.15 26.88
C ALA A 191 -15.76 -24.78 26.18
N SER A 192 -15.70 -24.94 24.86
CA SER A 192 -16.79 -25.55 24.06
C SER A 192 -16.98 -27.04 24.34
N GLY A 193 -15.96 -27.75 24.86
CA GLY A 193 -15.96 -29.21 25.05
C GLY A 193 -16.13 -30.03 23.76
N SER A 194 -16.07 -29.36 22.60
CA SER A 194 -16.23 -30.02 21.30
C SER A 194 -14.95 -30.70 20.84
N GLU A 195 -15.00 -32.02 20.74
CA GLU A 195 -13.85 -32.82 20.25
C GLU A 195 -13.40 -32.38 18.85
N PHE A 196 -14.34 -32.01 17.99
CA PHE A 196 -14.03 -31.50 16.65
C PHE A 196 -13.24 -30.16 16.71
N ARG A 197 -13.68 -29.20 17.56
CA ARG A 197 -12.97 -27.93 17.73
C ARG A 197 -11.59 -28.14 18.34
N LEU A 198 -11.48 -29.04 19.32
CA LEU A 198 -10.18 -29.36 19.94
C LEU A 198 -9.21 -29.99 18.94
N ARG A 199 -9.65 -30.90 18.09
CA ARG A 199 -8.80 -31.50 17.04
C ARG A 199 -8.35 -30.47 16.00
N THR A 200 -9.24 -29.61 15.56
CA THR A 200 -8.90 -28.53 14.63
C THR A 200 -7.91 -27.54 15.25
N SER A 201 -8.08 -27.22 16.53
CA SER A 201 -7.18 -26.33 17.27
C SER A 201 -5.84 -26.98 17.58
N GLN A 202 -5.73 -28.31 17.62
CA GLN A 202 -4.49 -29.01 17.93
C GLN A 202 -3.40 -28.75 16.88
N ALA A 203 -3.76 -28.73 15.59
CA ALA A 203 -2.83 -28.39 14.52
C ALA A 203 -2.30 -26.96 14.69
N LYS A 204 -3.21 -26.03 14.94
CA LYS A 204 -2.86 -24.61 15.22
C LYS A 204 -1.98 -24.47 16.46
N TRP A 205 -2.18 -25.30 17.48
CA TRP A 205 -1.36 -25.29 18.69
C TRP A 205 0.10 -25.64 18.42
N HIS A 206 0.37 -26.70 17.65
CA HIS A 206 1.74 -27.06 17.31
C HIS A 206 2.43 -25.95 16.52
N MET A 207 1.73 -25.37 15.57
CA MET A 207 2.24 -24.24 14.79
C MET A 207 2.53 -23.02 15.69
N ALA A 208 1.63 -22.69 16.61
CA ALA A 208 1.82 -21.61 17.56
C ALA A 208 3.06 -21.81 18.46
N CYS A 209 3.33 -23.05 18.87
CA CYS A 209 4.56 -23.36 19.61
C CYS A 209 5.82 -23.09 18.78
N ASP A 210 5.83 -23.51 17.51
CA ASP A 210 6.94 -23.26 16.60
C ASP A 210 7.14 -21.74 16.36
N TRP A 211 6.06 -20.98 16.28
CA TRP A 211 6.13 -19.53 16.11
C TRP A 211 6.66 -18.82 17.35
N VAL A 212 6.26 -19.27 18.55
CA VAL A 212 6.79 -18.73 19.81
C VAL A 212 8.28 -19.01 19.92
N GLU A 213 8.72 -20.21 19.52
CA GLU A 213 10.14 -20.55 19.51
C GLU A 213 10.93 -19.66 18.54
N LYS A 214 10.49 -19.55 17.28
CA LYS A 214 11.10 -18.67 16.26
C LYS A 214 11.08 -17.21 16.68
N GLY A 215 9.95 -16.72 17.19
CA GLY A 215 9.80 -15.36 17.69
C GLY A 215 10.71 -15.06 18.87
N SER A 216 10.90 -16.02 19.80
CA SER A 216 11.80 -15.87 20.94
C SER A 216 13.27 -15.77 20.54
N VAL A 217 13.68 -16.48 19.47
CA VAL A 217 15.02 -16.36 18.89
C VAL A 217 15.25 -14.96 18.33
N ILE A 218 14.27 -14.45 17.58
CA ILE A 218 14.34 -13.10 17.00
C ILE A 218 14.40 -12.04 18.10
N LEU A 219 13.55 -12.13 19.12
CA LEU A 219 13.52 -11.18 20.23
C LEU A 219 14.82 -11.19 21.04
N ARG A 220 15.43 -12.35 21.28
CA ARG A 220 16.73 -12.43 21.92
C ARG A 220 17.84 -11.74 21.13
N ALA A 221 17.80 -11.87 19.81
CA ALA A 221 18.77 -11.24 18.94
C ALA A 221 18.63 -9.70 18.86
N ILE A 222 17.43 -9.15 19.22
CA ILE A 222 17.20 -7.70 19.30
C ILE A 222 17.68 -7.13 20.65
N THR A 223 17.69 -7.94 21.72
CA THR A 223 18.02 -7.49 23.08
C THR A 223 19.49 -7.67 23.46
N THR A 224 20.30 -8.23 22.54
CA THR A 224 21.76 -8.38 22.69
C THR A 224 22.49 -7.32 21.91
#